data_62902d724c19b67f6415d2ac24066041
#
_entry.id   62902d724c19b67f6415d2ac24066041
#
_cell.length_a   1.000
_cell.length_b   1.000
_cell.length_c   1.000
_cell.angle_alpha   90.00
_cell.angle_beta   90.00
_cell.angle_gamma   90.00
#
_symmetry.space_group_name_H-M   'P 1'
#
loop_
_entity.id
_entity.type
_entity.pdbx_description
1 polymer ?
#
loop_
_entity_poly.entity_id
_entity_poly.type
_entity_poly.pdbx_seq_one_letter_code
_entity_poly.pdbx_strand_id
1 'polypeptide(L)'
;MKINKNEQDFVLKYFQPGKLDTRKALQKVKARVGIADEEVSHAATVSLRMRRIRWIAVAASILVLFTIGAYTLLQPKTVTLSADSEVVAYHLPDGTKVSLMPHSSLSYQEDDCRKVEMKGCIYYQVKHDEQHPFDVMGEHGHVRVLGTQFMVDERMDAPEVMVTGGKVLFTARNSEEGVFLTKGKRARLLKGAAQPKLLADYDINDVAWATHRLHFNNTLLSEVLEKLTELSGVKYTASDESKRLTGDFETDSIPQVIQVIEETLGVQIR
;
A
#
# COMPACT_ATOMS: atom_id res chain seq x y z
N MET A 1 -17.43 -63.97 -66.29
CA MET A 1 -16.12 -64.34 -65.72
C MET A 1 -16.25 -65.70 -65.08
N LYS A 2 -15.82 -66.82 -65.81
CA LYS A 2 -15.98 -68.19 -65.29
C LYS A 2 -14.83 -68.41 -64.29
N ILE A 3 -15.21 -68.61 -63.04
CA ILE A 3 -14.27 -68.98 -61.96
C ILE A 3 -13.80 -70.41 -62.28
N ASN A 4 -12.48 -70.61 -62.28
CA ASN A 4 -11.87 -71.91 -62.58
C ASN A 4 -12.14 -72.91 -61.45
N LYS A 5 -12.49 -74.14 -61.82
CA LYS A 5 -12.88 -75.20 -60.89
C LYS A 5 -11.84 -75.42 -59.74
N ASN A 6 -10.60 -75.21 -60.00
CA ASN A 6 -9.51 -75.29 -58.99
C ASN A 6 -9.52 -74.15 -57.96
N GLU A 7 -10.10 -72.99 -58.28
CA GLU A 7 -10.28 -71.87 -57.33
C GLU A 7 -11.49 -72.08 -56.44
N GLN A 8 -12.57 -72.75 -56.97
CA GLN A 8 -13.72 -73.09 -56.17
C GLN A 8 -13.39 -74.18 -55.15
N ASP A 9 -12.67 -75.24 -55.54
CA ASP A 9 -12.20 -76.27 -54.63
C ASP A 9 -11.27 -75.76 -53.54
N PHE A 10 -10.47 -74.76 -53.84
CA PHE A 10 -9.58 -74.12 -52.86
C PHE A 10 -10.41 -73.36 -51.82
N VAL A 11 -11.40 -72.58 -52.22
CA VAL A 11 -12.30 -71.83 -51.35
C VAL A 11 -13.12 -72.76 -50.45
N LEU A 12 -13.74 -73.83 -51.01
CA LEU A 12 -14.52 -74.79 -50.27
C LEU A 12 -13.71 -75.62 -49.30
N LYS A 13 -12.46 -75.91 -49.57
CA LYS A 13 -11.58 -76.71 -48.71
C LYS A 13 -11.14 -75.95 -47.44
N TYR A 14 -11.16 -74.63 -47.47
CA TYR A 14 -10.78 -73.82 -46.34
C TYR A 14 -11.95 -73.08 -45.66
N PHE A 15 -13.19 -73.22 -46.23
CA PHE A 15 -14.38 -72.61 -45.68
C PHE A 15 -15.03 -73.60 -44.70
N GLN A 16 -14.57 -73.60 -43.44
CA GLN A 16 -15.32 -74.21 -42.32
C GLN A 16 -16.04 -73.10 -41.57
N PRO A 17 -17.34 -73.10 -41.41
CA PRO A 17 -18.07 -72.14 -40.66
C PRO A 17 -17.62 -72.24 -39.17
N GLY A 18 -16.98 -71.19 -38.68
CA GLY A 18 -16.50 -71.04 -37.29
C GLY A 18 -15.01 -71.17 -37.03
N LYS A 19 -14.18 -71.52 -38.04
CA LYS A 19 -12.69 -71.55 -37.92
C LYS A 19 -11.98 -70.91 -39.07
N LEU A 20 -12.24 -69.66 -39.32
CA LEU A 20 -11.39 -68.89 -40.21
C LEU A 20 -10.19 -68.33 -39.41
N ASP A 21 -9.09 -69.00 -39.50
CA ASP A 21 -7.82 -68.42 -38.97
C ASP A 21 -7.30 -67.39 -39.96
N THR A 22 -7.88 -66.19 -39.82
CA THR A 22 -7.58 -65.03 -40.67
C THR A 22 -6.09 -64.68 -40.66
N ARG A 23 -5.36 -65.01 -39.58
CA ARG A 23 -3.90 -64.75 -39.50
C ARG A 23 -3.14 -65.72 -40.41
N LYS A 24 -3.44 -67.01 -40.42
CA LYS A 24 -2.79 -68.01 -41.28
C LYS A 24 -3.12 -67.79 -42.79
N ALA A 25 -4.32 -67.36 -43.08
CA ALA A 25 -4.74 -67.03 -44.43
C ALA A 25 -3.96 -65.76 -44.93
N LEU A 26 -3.85 -64.74 -44.09
CA LEU A 26 -3.14 -63.52 -44.41
C LEU A 26 -1.62 -63.75 -44.58
N GLN A 27 -1.00 -64.57 -43.75
CA GLN A 27 0.41 -64.96 -43.87
C GLN A 27 0.70 -65.70 -45.21
N LYS A 28 -0.20 -66.63 -45.61
CA LYS A 28 -0.05 -67.33 -46.93
C LYS A 28 -0.20 -66.42 -48.11
N VAL A 29 -1.08 -65.45 -48.03
CA VAL A 29 -1.27 -64.44 -49.09
C VAL A 29 -0.05 -63.49 -49.14
N LYS A 30 0.44 -63.05 -48.05
CA LYS A 30 1.65 -62.20 -47.98
C LYS A 30 2.90 -62.94 -48.49
N ALA A 31 3.11 -64.20 -48.15
CA ALA A 31 4.23 -65.01 -48.63
C ALA A 31 4.16 -65.27 -50.15
N ARG A 32 2.96 -65.24 -50.78
CA ARG A 32 2.79 -65.47 -52.25
C ARG A 32 2.93 -64.18 -53.05
N VAL A 33 2.68 -63.05 -52.46
CA VAL A 33 2.75 -61.70 -53.08
C VAL A 33 4.14 -61.05 -52.86
N GLY A 34 5.02 -61.67 -52.06
CA GLY A 34 6.37 -61.15 -51.80
C GLY A 34 6.39 -59.85 -50.98
N ILE A 35 5.32 -59.60 -50.19
CA ILE A 35 5.27 -58.46 -49.27
C ILE A 35 5.96 -58.88 -48.00
N ALA A 36 7.15 -58.40 -47.74
CA ALA A 36 7.87 -58.53 -46.47
C ALA A 36 7.08 -57.80 -45.36
N ASP A 37 6.95 -58.44 -44.23
CA ASP A 37 6.40 -57.75 -43.03
C ASP A 37 7.38 -56.64 -42.61
N GLU A 38 7.12 -55.42 -43.03
CA GLU A 38 7.71 -54.25 -42.34
C GLU A 38 7.03 -54.23 -40.95
N GLU A 39 7.80 -54.65 -39.96
CA GLU A 39 7.47 -54.45 -38.56
C GLU A 39 7.34 -52.94 -38.30
N VAL A 40 6.10 -52.45 -38.28
CA VAL A 40 5.82 -51.07 -37.82
C VAL A 40 6.04 -51.01 -36.34
N SER A 41 7.32 -50.88 -35.93
CA SER A 41 7.72 -50.72 -34.53
C SER A 41 7.49 -49.33 -33.96
N HIS A 42 6.62 -48.50 -34.60
CA HIS A 42 6.43 -47.12 -34.18
C HIS A 42 5.36 -46.88 -33.10
N ALA A 43 4.54 -47.87 -32.72
CA ALA A 43 3.47 -47.63 -31.75
C ALA A 43 3.91 -47.54 -30.29
N ALA A 44 5.03 -48.18 -29.91
CA ALA A 44 5.44 -48.27 -28.51
C ALA A 44 6.25 -47.03 -28.04
N THR A 45 6.98 -46.37 -28.94
CA THR A 45 7.81 -45.21 -28.58
C THR A 45 7.03 -43.92 -28.41
N VAL A 46 5.91 -43.76 -29.11
CA VAL A 46 5.04 -42.58 -29.02
C VAL A 46 4.30 -42.55 -27.66
N SER A 47 3.88 -43.69 -27.15
CA SER A 47 3.14 -43.78 -25.87
C SER A 47 4.03 -43.41 -24.67
N LEU A 48 5.28 -43.82 -24.65
CA LEU A 48 6.23 -43.50 -23.56
C LEU A 48 6.62 -42.03 -23.58
N ARG A 49 6.77 -41.44 -24.75
CA ARG A 49 7.10 -40.02 -24.92
C ARG A 49 5.94 -39.11 -24.48
N MET A 50 4.69 -39.45 -24.84
CA MET A 50 3.49 -38.75 -24.41
C MET A 50 3.26 -38.89 -22.89
N ARG A 51 3.57 -40.03 -22.31
CA ARG A 51 3.47 -40.25 -20.85
C ARG A 51 4.46 -39.39 -20.09
N ARG A 52 5.71 -39.27 -20.55
CA ARG A 52 6.73 -38.36 -19.96
C ARG A 52 6.33 -36.89 -20.09
N ILE A 53 5.79 -36.46 -21.25
CA ILE A 53 5.32 -35.08 -21.46
C ILE A 53 4.17 -34.76 -20.50
N ARG A 54 3.22 -35.68 -20.26
CA ARG A 54 2.14 -35.49 -19.29
C ARG A 54 2.66 -35.34 -17.87
N TRP A 55 3.65 -36.12 -17.43
CA TRP A 55 4.26 -35.99 -16.11
C TRP A 55 5.03 -34.67 -15.97
N ILE A 56 5.73 -34.23 -17.01
CA ILE A 56 6.41 -32.91 -17.03
C ILE A 56 5.37 -31.78 -16.94
N ALA A 57 4.27 -31.86 -17.65
CA ALA A 57 3.19 -30.88 -17.60
C ALA A 57 2.55 -30.80 -16.20
N VAL A 58 2.31 -31.94 -15.55
CA VAL A 58 1.81 -31.98 -14.17
C VAL A 58 2.83 -31.41 -13.19
N ALA A 59 4.12 -31.75 -13.32
CA ALA A 59 5.17 -31.19 -12.47
C ALA A 59 5.31 -29.66 -12.66
N ALA A 60 5.21 -29.17 -13.91
CA ALA A 60 5.24 -27.74 -14.20
C ALA A 60 4.05 -27.01 -13.61
N SER A 61 2.82 -27.57 -13.70
CA SER A 61 1.64 -26.94 -13.08
C SER A 61 1.71 -26.91 -11.56
N ILE A 62 2.23 -27.97 -10.91
CA ILE A 62 2.47 -27.97 -9.45
C ILE A 62 3.51 -26.90 -9.07
N LEU A 63 4.58 -26.77 -9.84
CA LEU A 63 5.60 -25.75 -9.61
C LEU A 63 5.05 -24.33 -9.75
N VAL A 64 4.23 -24.07 -10.77
CA VAL A 64 3.54 -22.79 -10.94
C VAL A 64 2.58 -22.51 -9.78
N LEU A 65 1.77 -23.48 -9.36
CA LEU A 65 0.89 -23.31 -8.22
C LEU A 65 1.66 -23.08 -6.91
N PHE A 66 2.77 -23.80 -6.73
CA PHE A 66 3.65 -23.60 -5.58
C PHE A 66 4.31 -22.23 -5.57
N THR A 67 4.79 -21.75 -6.73
CA THR A 67 5.37 -20.39 -6.83
C THR A 67 4.34 -19.31 -6.59
N ILE A 68 3.12 -19.45 -7.12
CA ILE A 68 2.01 -18.51 -6.86
C ILE A 68 1.65 -18.54 -5.36
N GLY A 69 1.50 -19.73 -4.78
CA GLY A 69 1.21 -19.89 -3.35
C GLY A 69 2.30 -19.31 -2.46
N ALA A 70 3.56 -19.58 -2.76
CA ALA A 70 4.70 -19.00 -2.03
C ALA A 70 4.74 -17.46 -2.18
N TYR A 71 4.50 -16.94 -3.38
CA TYR A 71 4.45 -15.50 -3.63
C TYR A 71 3.35 -14.83 -2.79
N THR A 72 2.14 -15.38 -2.73
CA THR A 72 1.04 -14.82 -1.94
C THR A 72 1.27 -14.91 -0.43
N LEU A 73 1.92 -15.97 0.04
CA LEU A 73 2.25 -16.15 1.46
C LEU A 73 3.41 -15.27 1.94
N LEU A 74 4.32 -14.91 1.03
CA LEU A 74 5.48 -14.07 1.32
C LEU A 74 5.22 -12.58 1.11
N GLN A 75 4.03 -12.19 0.66
CA GLN A 75 3.66 -10.77 0.54
C GLN A 75 3.59 -10.14 1.94
N PRO A 76 4.33 -9.03 2.19
CA PRO A 76 4.23 -8.32 3.45
C PRO A 76 2.80 -7.78 3.63
N LYS A 77 2.29 -7.91 4.84
CA LYS A 77 0.95 -7.43 5.17
C LYS A 77 0.97 -5.92 5.32
N THR A 78 0.02 -5.26 4.68
CA THR A 78 -0.18 -3.82 4.83
C THR A 78 -1.07 -3.57 6.04
N VAL A 79 -0.60 -2.75 6.96
CA VAL A 79 -1.36 -2.21 8.09
C VAL A 79 -1.89 -0.85 7.69
N THR A 80 -3.19 -0.61 7.88
CA THR A 80 -3.82 0.69 7.61
C THR A 80 -4.44 1.23 8.90
N LEU A 81 -4.09 2.46 9.23
CA LEU A 81 -4.64 3.25 10.33
C LEU A 81 -5.50 4.35 9.73
N SER A 82 -6.66 4.62 10.29
CA SER A 82 -7.58 5.67 9.80
C SER A 82 -8.24 6.43 10.94
N ALA A 83 -8.64 7.65 10.64
CA ALA A 83 -9.46 8.49 11.49
C ALA A 83 -10.72 8.86 10.72
N ASP A 84 -11.90 8.46 11.21
CA ASP A 84 -13.18 8.70 10.52
C ASP A 84 -13.71 10.12 10.80
N SER A 85 -14.20 10.39 11.99
CA SER A 85 -14.88 11.66 12.34
C SER A 85 -14.15 12.48 13.42
N GLU A 86 -13.17 11.88 14.09
CA GLU A 86 -12.43 12.49 15.18
C GLU A 86 -10.93 12.38 14.99
N VAL A 87 -10.17 13.19 15.69
CA VAL A 87 -8.70 13.08 15.72
C VAL A 87 -8.31 11.81 16.48
N VAL A 88 -7.49 10.96 15.87
CA VAL A 88 -7.03 9.72 16.48
C VAL A 88 -5.50 9.69 16.50
N ALA A 89 -4.92 9.32 17.63
CA ALA A 89 -3.49 9.14 17.78
C ALA A 89 -3.12 7.66 17.80
N TYR A 90 -2.07 7.29 17.07
CA TYR A 90 -1.51 5.94 17.02
C TYR A 90 -0.02 5.94 17.34
N HIS A 91 0.47 4.79 17.80
CA HIS A 91 1.89 4.52 17.94
C HIS A 91 2.30 3.46 16.93
N LEU A 92 3.31 3.77 16.13
CA LEU A 92 3.91 2.82 15.21
C LEU A 92 4.87 1.88 15.94
N PRO A 93 5.21 0.71 15.36
CA PRO A 93 6.12 -0.26 16.00
C PRO A 93 7.52 0.28 16.33
N ASP A 94 8.01 1.28 15.59
CA ASP A 94 9.30 1.93 15.86
C ASP A 94 9.25 2.93 17.04
N GLY A 95 8.06 3.18 17.61
CA GLY A 95 7.82 4.14 18.67
C GLY A 95 7.51 5.56 18.18
N THR A 96 7.37 5.77 16.86
CA THR A 96 6.84 7.00 16.29
C THR A 96 5.38 7.18 16.68
N LYS A 97 4.99 8.41 17.08
CA LYS A 97 3.60 8.77 17.33
C LYS A 97 3.05 9.55 16.15
N VAL A 98 1.85 9.21 15.72
CA VAL A 98 1.13 9.89 14.63
C VAL A 98 -0.26 10.29 15.10
N SER A 99 -0.69 11.51 14.78
CA SER A 99 -2.04 12.00 15.04
C SER A 99 -2.71 12.30 13.70
N LEU A 100 -3.85 11.68 13.44
CA LEU A 100 -4.60 11.77 12.20
C LEU A 100 -5.79 12.68 12.40
N MET A 101 -5.96 13.68 11.54
CA MET A 101 -7.21 14.44 11.44
C MET A 101 -8.34 13.57 10.89
N PRO A 102 -9.61 13.97 11.10
CA PRO A 102 -10.76 13.32 10.45
C PRO A 102 -10.54 13.11 8.94
N HIS A 103 -10.99 11.95 8.45
CA HIS A 103 -10.87 11.54 7.04
C HIS A 103 -9.42 11.37 6.55
N SER A 104 -8.49 11.14 7.46
CA SER A 104 -7.10 10.85 7.15
C SER A 104 -6.78 9.37 7.33
N SER A 105 -5.81 8.88 6.57
CA SER A 105 -5.32 7.50 6.67
C SER A 105 -3.82 7.42 6.46
N LEU A 106 -3.22 6.42 7.09
CA LEU A 106 -1.81 6.08 7.01
C LEU A 106 -1.68 4.58 6.84
N SER A 107 -0.88 4.14 5.89
CA SER A 107 -0.59 2.72 5.68
C SER A 107 0.90 2.47 5.60
N TYR A 108 1.32 1.28 6.07
CA TYR A 108 2.71 0.83 6.03
C TYR A 108 2.76 -0.69 5.93
N GLN A 109 3.91 -1.23 5.50
CA GLN A 109 4.15 -2.67 5.52
C GLN A 109 4.51 -3.11 6.95
N GLU A 110 3.99 -4.28 7.38
CA GLU A 110 4.20 -4.80 8.74
C GLU A 110 5.69 -4.96 9.10
N ASP A 111 6.53 -5.22 8.12
CA ASP A 111 7.99 -5.38 8.25
C ASP A 111 8.78 -4.08 8.10
N ASP A 112 8.17 -2.98 7.61
CA ASP A 112 8.81 -1.67 7.46
C ASP A 112 7.83 -0.52 7.79
N CYS A 113 7.66 -0.25 9.08
CA CYS A 113 6.80 0.83 9.54
C CYS A 113 7.39 2.24 9.37
N ARG A 114 8.63 2.37 8.86
CA ARG A 114 9.26 3.67 8.62
C ARG A 114 9.06 4.17 7.19
N LYS A 115 8.43 3.38 6.33
CA LYS A 115 7.95 3.80 5.00
C LYS A 115 6.43 3.79 5.01
N VAL A 116 5.84 4.98 5.06
CA VAL A 116 4.39 5.13 5.17
C VAL A 116 3.81 5.82 3.95
N GLU A 117 2.63 5.39 3.55
CA GLU A 117 1.78 6.12 2.61
C GLU A 117 0.67 6.81 3.38
N MET A 118 0.35 8.07 3.03
CA MET A 118 -0.67 8.84 3.72
C MET A 118 -1.69 9.48 2.80
N LYS A 119 -2.85 9.80 3.38
CA LYS A 119 -3.86 10.66 2.79
C LYS A 119 -4.44 11.57 3.89
N GLY A 120 -4.80 12.80 3.50
CA GLY A 120 -5.43 13.75 4.44
C GLY A 120 -4.40 14.62 5.16
N CYS A 121 -4.59 14.82 6.46
CA CYS A 121 -3.72 15.66 7.30
C CYS A 121 -3.26 14.88 8.52
N ILE A 122 -1.95 14.74 8.68
CA ILE A 122 -1.33 13.93 9.73
C ILE A 122 -0.17 14.70 10.37
N TYR A 123 -0.12 14.69 11.69
CA TYR A 123 1.00 15.18 12.48
C TYR A 123 1.85 14.01 12.95
N TYR A 124 3.17 14.13 12.79
CA TYR A 124 4.16 13.11 13.06
C TYR A 124 5.11 13.57 14.18
N GLN A 125 5.35 12.69 15.16
CA GLN A 125 6.43 12.79 16.12
C GLN A 125 7.34 11.58 15.92
N VAL A 126 8.24 11.70 14.95
CA VAL A 126 9.09 10.59 14.53
C VAL A 126 10.21 10.36 15.52
N LYS A 127 10.34 9.12 15.97
CA LYS A 127 11.47 8.70 16.82
C LYS A 127 12.78 8.82 16.05
N HIS A 128 13.77 9.43 16.69
CA HIS A 128 15.07 9.68 16.05
C HIS A 128 15.83 8.38 15.78
N ASP A 129 16.23 8.18 14.52
CA ASP A 129 17.07 7.09 14.04
C ASP A 129 17.83 7.55 12.78
N GLU A 130 19.13 7.73 12.90
CA GLU A 130 19.99 8.18 11.78
C GLU A 130 20.26 7.10 10.75
N GLN A 131 20.16 5.82 11.13
CA GLN A 131 20.46 4.70 10.24
C GLN A 131 19.26 4.32 9.39
N HIS A 132 18.04 4.56 9.88
CA HIS A 132 16.80 4.21 9.20
C HIS A 132 15.94 5.45 9.03
N PRO A 133 16.03 6.19 7.93
CA PRO A 133 15.16 7.33 7.63
C PRO A 133 13.68 6.97 7.68
N PHE A 134 12.84 7.93 8.05
CA PHE A 134 11.40 7.80 8.01
C PHE A 134 10.89 8.53 6.76
N ASP A 135 10.23 7.79 5.88
CA ASP A 135 9.71 8.27 4.59
C ASP A 135 8.18 8.34 4.64
N VAL A 136 7.64 9.51 4.33
CA VAL A 136 6.20 9.75 4.20
C VAL A 136 5.88 10.03 2.74
N MET A 137 5.12 9.14 2.11
CA MET A 137 4.68 9.24 0.72
C MET A 137 3.23 9.70 0.69
N GLY A 138 3.01 10.91 0.21
CA GLY A 138 1.70 11.43 -0.11
C GLY A 138 1.30 11.17 -1.56
N GLU A 139 0.16 11.70 -1.98
CA GLU A 139 -0.28 11.60 -3.39
C GLU A 139 0.64 12.40 -4.32
N HIS A 140 1.09 13.57 -3.88
CA HIS A 140 1.88 14.50 -4.67
C HIS A 140 3.27 14.76 -4.09
N GLY A 141 3.43 14.64 -2.77
CA GLY A 141 4.64 14.97 -2.04
C GLY A 141 5.34 13.75 -1.44
N HIS A 142 6.63 13.92 -1.15
CA HIS A 142 7.44 12.98 -0.39
C HIS A 142 8.22 13.74 0.68
N VAL A 143 8.18 13.23 1.89
CA VAL A 143 8.85 13.80 3.06
C VAL A 143 9.79 12.76 3.64
N ARG A 144 11.05 13.15 3.87
CA ARG A 144 12.06 12.32 4.50
C ARG A 144 12.66 12.99 5.72
N VAL A 145 12.72 12.24 6.83
CA VAL A 145 13.24 12.71 8.12
C VAL A 145 14.06 11.65 8.83
N LEU A 146 14.88 12.05 9.81
CA LEU A 146 15.60 11.13 10.69
C LEU A 146 14.99 11.05 12.09
N GLY A 147 14.27 12.12 12.53
CA GLY A 147 13.65 12.22 13.84
C GLY A 147 13.18 13.65 14.05
N THR A 148 11.93 13.91 13.74
CA THR A 148 11.39 15.25 13.49
C THR A 148 9.92 15.28 13.92
N GLN A 149 9.48 16.45 14.33
CA GLN A 149 8.09 16.77 14.59
C GLN A 149 7.58 17.68 13.46
N PHE A 150 6.57 17.22 12.74
CA PHE A 150 6.06 17.94 11.57
C PHE A 150 4.62 17.50 11.23
N MET A 151 3.94 18.36 10.51
CA MET A 151 2.62 18.08 9.92
C MET A 151 2.74 17.99 8.40
N VAL A 152 2.02 17.07 7.80
CA VAL A 152 1.77 17.00 6.35
C VAL A 152 0.27 17.13 6.12
N ASP A 153 -0.14 18.10 5.31
CA ASP A 153 -1.52 18.31 4.90
C ASP A 153 -1.65 18.15 3.38
N GLU A 154 -2.32 17.09 2.97
CA GLU A 154 -2.63 16.77 1.57
C GLU A 154 -4.12 16.80 1.25
N ARG A 155 -4.93 17.46 2.09
CA ARG A 155 -6.38 17.59 1.84
C ARG A 155 -6.71 18.46 0.61
N MET A 156 -5.73 19.25 0.18
CA MET A 156 -5.81 20.09 -1.03
C MET A 156 -4.84 19.55 -2.09
N ASP A 157 -5.06 19.85 -3.35
CA ASP A 157 -4.17 19.48 -4.48
C ASP A 157 -2.74 20.06 -4.39
N ALA A 158 -2.42 20.73 -3.31
CA ALA A 158 -1.14 21.39 -3.05
C ALA A 158 -0.64 21.01 -1.64
N PRO A 159 0.04 19.87 -1.49
CA PRO A 159 0.51 19.41 -0.20
C PRO A 159 1.38 20.46 0.50
N GLU A 160 1.15 20.61 1.80
CA GLU A 160 1.87 21.53 2.68
C GLU A 160 2.55 20.75 3.79
N VAL A 161 3.80 21.12 4.08
CA VAL A 161 4.58 20.56 5.19
C VAL A 161 4.98 21.68 6.14
N MET A 162 4.74 21.47 7.43
CA MET A 162 5.02 22.40 8.53
C MET A 162 5.89 21.69 9.58
N VAL A 163 7.00 22.30 9.97
CA VAL A 163 7.99 21.69 10.86
C VAL A 163 7.99 22.36 12.22
N THR A 164 7.61 21.61 13.26
CA THR A 164 7.58 22.08 14.65
C THR A 164 8.86 21.74 15.43
N GLY A 165 9.66 20.77 14.94
CA GLY A 165 10.92 20.38 15.56
C GLY A 165 11.79 19.52 14.65
N GLY A 166 13.09 19.74 14.63
CA GLY A 166 14.04 18.99 13.80
C GLY A 166 14.19 19.53 12.37
N LYS A 167 14.43 18.62 11.41
CA LYS A 167 14.72 18.96 10.01
C LYS A 167 14.00 17.98 9.07
N VAL A 168 13.41 18.51 8.02
CA VAL A 168 12.64 17.78 7.00
C VAL A 168 13.24 18.02 5.62
N LEU A 169 13.38 17.00 4.81
CA LEU A 169 13.52 17.13 3.36
C LEU A 169 12.13 16.90 2.74
N PHE A 170 11.62 17.93 2.04
CA PHE A 170 10.36 17.87 1.32
C PHE A 170 10.59 17.99 -0.17
N THR A 171 10.09 17.01 -0.94
CA THR A 171 10.23 16.91 -2.39
C THR A 171 8.87 16.69 -3.05
N ALA A 172 8.79 16.85 -4.37
CA ALA A 172 7.69 16.25 -5.13
C ALA A 172 7.85 14.72 -5.14
N ARG A 173 6.74 13.97 -5.23
CA ARG A 173 6.72 12.49 -5.12
C ARG A 173 7.75 11.79 -6.01
N ASN A 174 7.96 12.29 -7.22
CA ASN A 174 8.85 11.68 -8.22
C ASN A 174 10.11 12.51 -8.48
N SER A 175 10.53 13.35 -7.52
CA SER A 175 11.71 14.20 -7.64
C SER A 175 12.68 13.96 -6.48
N GLU A 176 13.96 14.01 -6.78
CA GLU A 176 15.01 14.04 -5.76
C GLU A 176 15.32 15.47 -5.33
N GLU A 177 14.89 16.46 -6.13
CA GLU A 177 15.08 17.87 -5.82
C GLU A 177 14.00 18.36 -4.85
N GLY A 178 14.43 18.97 -3.74
CA GLY A 178 13.51 19.43 -2.71
C GLY A 178 14.06 20.55 -1.86
N VAL A 179 13.30 20.91 -0.84
CA VAL A 179 13.68 21.94 0.12
C VAL A 179 13.88 21.33 1.50
N PHE A 180 14.89 21.82 2.21
CA PHE A 180 15.07 21.53 3.62
C PHE A 180 14.27 22.53 4.46
N LEU A 181 13.42 21.99 5.33
CA LEU A 181 12.66 22.75 6.31
C LEU A 181 13.23 22.49 7.70
N THR A 182 13.30 23.53 8.51
CA THR A 182 13.68 23.47 9.93
C THR A 182 12.52 23.97 10.79
N LYS A 183 12.61 23.80 12.11
CA LYS A 183 11.61 24.31 13.06
C LYS A 183 11.17 25.74 12.70
N GLY A 184 9.88 26.00 12.71
CA GLY A 184 9.26 27.29 12.39
C GLY A 184 9.07 27.55 10.90
N LYS A 185 9.43 26.61 10.01
CA LYS A 185 9.29 26.77 8.56
C LYS A 185 8.20 25.87 8.00
N ARG A 186 7.56 26.37 6.94
CA ARG A 186 6.60 25.62 6.14
C ARG A 186 6.84 25.82 4.65
N ALA A 187 6.45 24.81 3.88
CA ALA A 187 6.49 24.89 2.43
C ALA A 187 5.28 24.18 1.82
N ARG A 188 4.90 24.62 0.63
CA ARG A 188 3.81 24.07 -0.15
C ARG A 188 4.30 23.67 -1.54
N LEU A 189 3.89 22.50 -2.01
CA LEU A 189 4.13 22.05 -3.37
C LEU A 189 2.91 22.42 -4.22
N LEU A 190 3.08 23.39 -5.10
CA LEU A 190 2.00 23.79 -6.02
C LEU A 190 1.84 22.73 -7.12
N LYS A 191 0.62 22.56 -7.61
CA LYS A 191 0.30 21.62 -8.69
C LYS A 191 1.17 21.86 -9.92
N GLY A 192 1.88 20.81 -10.36
CA GLY A 192 2.79 20.87 -11.50
C GLY A 192 4.15 21.52 -11.23
N ALA A 193 4.42 21.96 -10.00
CA ALA A 193 5.74 22.45 -9.63
C ALA A 193 6.72 21.30 -9.41
N ALA A 194 7.97 21.47 -9.86
CA ALA A 194 9.04 20.49 -9.65
C ALA A 194 9.56 20.48 -8.21
N GLN A 195 9.45 21.63 -7.50
CA GLN A 195 9.94 21.81 -6.14
C GLN A 195 8.93 22.53 -5.25
N PRO A 196 8.90 22.22 -3.94
CA PRO A 196 8.12 22.97 -2.97
C PRO A 196 8.61 24.41 -2.83
N LYS A 197 7.68 25.33 -2.57
CA LYS A 197 7.96 26.74 -2.30
C LYS A 197 7.82 27.03 -0.81
N LEU A 198 8.83 27.68 -0.24
CA LEU A 198 8.75 28.19 1.14
C LEU A 198 7.63 29.22 1.25
N LEU A 199 6.88 29.12 2.33
CA LEU A 199 5.86 30.09 2.71
C LEU A 199 6.34 30.94 3.90
N ALA A 200 5.56 31.97 4.25
CA ALA A 200 5.76 32.72 5.48
C ALA A 200 5.70 31.80 6.70
N ASP A 201 6.24 32.28 7.82
CA ASP A 201 6.17 31.55 9.09
C ASP A 201 4.70 31.23 9.44
N TYR A 202 4.48 30.19 10.20
CA TYR A 202 3.17 29.71 10.59
C TYR A 202 2.92 29.95 12.09
N ASP A 203 1.69 29.95 12.51
CA ASP A 203 1.33 29.90 13.92
C ASP A 203 1.54 28.47 14.48
N ILE A 204 2.36 28.34 15.53
CA ILE A 204 2.61 27.04 16.19
C ILE A 204 1.29 26.40 16.68
N ASN A 205 0.28 27.22 16.94
CA ASN A 205 -1.03 26.78 17.35
C ASN A 205 -1.84 26.09 16.25
N ASP A 206 -1.43 26.18 14.98
CA ASP A 206 -2.07 25.47 13.87
C ASP A 206 -1.96 23.93 14.01
N VAL A 207 -1.06 23.44 14.88
CA VAL A 207 -0.93 22.00 15.21
C VAL A 207 -1.41 21.66 16.62
N ALA A 208 -2.10 22.57 17.31
CA ALA A 208 -2.59 22.36 18.69
C ALA A 208 -3.56 21.17 18.78
N TRP A 209 -4.30 20.88 17.71
CA TRP A 209 -5.18 19.71 17.61
C TRP A 209 -4.46 18.36 17.78
N ALA A 210 -3.16 18.31 17.48
CA ALA A 210 -2.33 17.11 17.59
C ALA A 210 -1.36 17.14 18.76
N THR A 211 -0.92 18.33 19.15
CA THR A 211 0.06 18.52 20.23
C THR A 211 -0.61 18.68 21.60
N HIS A 212 -1.90 18.99 21.63
CA HIS A 212 -2.66 19.36 22.82
C HIS A 212 -2.04 20.53 23.59
N ARG A 213 -1.41 21.47 22.85
CA ARG A 213 -0.75 22.64 23.45
C ARG A 213 -1.02 23.89 22.63
N LEU A 214 -1.30 24.97 23.33
CA LEU A 214 -1.37 26.32 22.81
C LEU A 214 -0.24 27.15 23.41
N HIS A 215 0.38 27.96 22.57
CA HIS A 215 1.44 28.90 22.96
C HIS A 215 1.05 30.31 22.55
N PHE A 216 0.95 31.21 23.51
CA PHE A 216 0.64 32.61 23.27
C PHE A 216 1.80 33.48 23.78
N ASN A 217 2.16 34.49 23.00
CA ASN A 217 3.22 35.45 23.37
C ASN A 217 2.74 36.85 23.04
N ASN A 218 2.26 37.56 24.06
CA ASN A 218 1.69 38.91 23.92
C ASN A 218 0.55 38.95 22.87
N THR A 219 -0.23 37.89 22.80
CA THR A 219 -1.31 37.68 21.82
C THR A 219 -2.59 38.37 22.31
N LEU A 220 -3.32 39.02 21.39
CA LEU A 220 -4.62 39.62 21.72
C LEU A 220 -5.61 38.54 22.18
N LEU A 221 -6.45 38.86 23.18
CA LEU A 221 -7.43 37.90 23.67
C LEU A 221 -8.44 37.51 22.60
N SER A 222 -8.79 38.40 21.66
CA SER A 222 -9.61 38.05 20.50
C SER A 222 -9.00 36.92 19.66
N GLU A 223 -7.69 36.94 19.39
CA GLU A 223 -6.98 35.88 18.65
C GLU A 223 -6.90 34.59 19.46
N VAL A 224 -6.70 34.68 20.79
CA VAL A 224 -6.71 33.54 21.72
C VAL A 224 -8.07 32.84 21.67
N LEU A 225 -9.17 33.60 21.76
CA LEU A 225 -10.55 33.06 21.71
C LEU A 225 -10.88 32.43 20.35
N GLU A 226 -10.34 32.99 19.26
CA GLU A 226 -10.47 32.39 17.93
C GLU A 226 -9.83 31.00 17.90
N LYS A 227 -8.59 30.84 18.41
CA LYS A 227 -7.90 29.53 18.48
C LYS A 227 -8.63 28.54 19.39
N LEU A 228 -9.17 28.97 20.53
CA LEU A 228 -9.99 28.11 21.38
C LEU A 228 -11.28 27.70 20.69
N THR A 229 -11.89 28.59 19.91
CA THR A 229 -13.10 28.31 19.09
C THR A 229 -12.78 27.26 18.01
N GLU A 230 -11.66 27.39 17.31
CA GLU A 230 -11.22 26.42 16.29
C GLU A 230 -11.03 25.01 16.89
N LEU A 231 -10.46 24.91 18.09
CA LEU A 231 -10.22 23.63 18.75
C LEU A 231 -11.45 22.98 19.36
N SER A 232 -12.37 23.78 19.94
CA SER A 232 -13.53 23.26 20.65
C SER A 232 -14.79 23.17 19.79
N GLY A 233 -14.85 23.93 18.68
CA GLY A 233 -16.06 24.15 17.90
C GLY A 233 -17.09 25.06 18.59
N VAL A 234 -16.79 25.60 19.77
CA VAL A 234 -17.66 26.49 20.56
C VAL A 234 -17.13 27.92 20.45
N LYS A 235 -18.02 28.85 20.09
CA LYS A 235 -17.65 30.26 19.96
C LYS A 235 -17.56 30.91 21.34
N TYR A 236 -16.41 31.55 21.60
CA TYR A 236 -16.14 32.31 22.84
C TYR A 236 -16.07 33.79 22.56
N THR A 237 -16.50 34.58 23.55
CA THR A 237 -16.39 36.07 23.55
C THR A 237 -15.99 36.51 24.95
N ALA A 238 -15.28 37.63 25.08
CA ALA A 238 -14.86 38.12 26.38
C ALA A 238 -15.41 39.56 26.64
N SER A 239 -15.49 39.94 27.91
CA SER A 239 -15.89 41.30 28.33
C SER A 239 -14.91 42.38 27.85
N ASP A 240 -13.64 42.03 27.67
CA ASP A 240 -12.59 42.91 27.13
C ASP A 240 -11.59 42.09 26.32
N GLU A 241 -11.74 42.12 25.02
CA GLU A 241 -10.90 41.33 24.08
C GLU A 241 -9.57 42.06 23.71
N SER A 242 -9.37 43.30 24.17
CA SER A 242 -8.15 44.08 23.92
C SER A 242 -6.97 43.65 24.79
N LYS A 243 -7.20 42.87 25.84
CA LYS A 243 -6.17 42.34 26.72
C LYS A 243 -5.25 41.37 25.98
N ARG A 244 -4.05 41.19 26.53
CA ARG A 244 -3.03 40.33 25.93
C ARG A 244 -2.64 39.22 26.87
N LEU A 245 -2.43 38.03 26.29
CA LEU A 245 -2.09 36.82 27.00
C LEU A 245 -0.67 36.35 26.60
N THR A 246 0.10 35.89 27.60
CA THR A 246 1.33 35.17 27.38
C THR A 246 1.31 33.93 28.26
N GLY A 247 1.58 32.76 27.68
CA GLY A 247 1.61 31.49 28.39
C GLY A 247 1.51 30.30 27.50
N ASP A 248 1.77 29.14 28.08
CA ASP A 248 1.59 27.81 27.50
C ASP A 248 0.41 27.13 28.18
N PHE A 249 -0.50 26.56 27.40
CA PHE A 249 -1.73 25.93 27.88
C PHE A 249 -1.86 24.52 27.30
N GLU A 250 -2.16 23.56 28.18
CA GLU A 250 -2.56 22.22 27.72
C GLU A 250 -4.07 22.23 27.43
N THR A 251 -4.45 21.67 26.27
CA THR A 251 -5.82 21.77 25.73
C THR A 251 -6.66 20.53 26.02
N ASP A 252 -6.23 19.66 26.94
CA ASP A 252 -6.99 18.47 27.35
C ASP A 252 -8.34 18.85 27.97
N SER A 253 -8.44 20.05 28.54
CA SER A 253 -9.68 20.62 29.06
C SER A 253 -9.80 22.11 28.73
N ILE A 254 -10.49 22.44 27.65
CA ILE A 254 -10.73 23.83 27.23
C ILE A 254 -11.44 24.66 28.33
N PRO A 255 -12.42 24.11 29.09
CA PRO A 255 -13.00 24.85 30.22
C PRO A 255 -11.99 25.27 31.28
N GLN A 256 -10.99 24.43 31.57
CA GLN A 256 -9.92 24.80 32.51
C GLN A 256 -9.02 25.88 31.97
N VAL A 257 -8.67 25.82 30.66
CA VAL A 257 -7.91 26.88 30.00
C VAL A 257 -8.66 28.23 30.09
N ILE A 258 -9.94 28.23 29.82
CA ILE A 258 -10.80 29.44 29.93
C ILE A 258 -10.77 29.99 31.35
N GLN A 259 -10.96 29.15 32.35
CA GLN A 259 -10.91 29.58 33.77
C GLN A 259 -9.57 30.24 34.12
N VAL A 260 -8.44 29.66 33.72
CA VAL A 260 -7.11 30.22 33.94
C VAL A 260 -6.95 31.58 33.23
N ILE A 261 -7.46 31.73 32.02
CA ILE A 261 -7.43 33.00 31.30
C ILE A 261 -8.27 34.07 32.01
N GLU A 262 -9.50 33.71 32.47
CA GLU A 262 -10.38 34.61 33.21
C GLU A 262 -9.72 35.13 34.51
N GLU A 263 -9.13 34.20 35.27
CA GLU A 263 -8.42 34.54 36.52
C GLU A 263 -7.16 35.40 36.26
N THR A 264 -6.39 35.07 35.20
CA THR A 264 -5.15 35.78 34.87
C THR A 264 -5.40 37.19 34.36
N LEU A 265 -6.41 37.36 33.52
CA LEU A 265 -6.68 38.64 32.86
C LEU A 265 -7.79 39.46 33.58
N GLY A 266 -8.52 38.87 34.51
CA GLY A 266 -9.66 39.52 35.19
C GLY A 266 -10.78 39.87 34.19
N VAL A 267 -11.11 38.93 33.28
CA VAL A 267 -12.19 39.07 32.29
C VAL A 267 -13.22 37.99 32.52
N GLN A 268 -14.40 38.16 31.89
CA GLN A 268 -15.41 37.09 31.82
C GLN A 268 -15.50 36.62 30.38
N ILE A 269 -15.42 35.28 30.17
CA ILE A 269 -15.54 34.61 28.87
C ILE A 269 -16.85 33.86 28.83
N ARG A 270 -17.57 33.97 27.72
CA ARG A 270 -18.88 33.35 27.51
C ARG A 270 -18.93 32.65 26.16
#